data_1a212b10ed61baf456542982cfe096d2
#
_entry.id   1a212b10ed61baf456542982cfe096d2
#
_cell.length_a   1.000
_cell.length_b   1.000
_cell.length_c   1.000
_cell.angle_alpha   90.00
_cell.angle_beta   90.00
_cell.angle_gamma   90.00
#
_symmetry.space_group_name_H-M   'P 1'
#
loop_
_entity.id
_entity.type
_entity.pdbx_description
1 polymer ?
#
loop_
_entity_poly.entity_id
_entity_poly.type
_entity_poly.pdbx_seq_one_letter_code
_entity_poly.pdbx_strand_id
1 'polypeptide(L)'
;MSQVSTSKQLIRDLQLQPHPEGGFYRECHRSAVLVQRSDGQQRHACTVIDFLLPAGVVSAWHRVLGADEIWHYSAGAPLELLRQQSGGVVETLELGPFPQPTWQLIKADQWQSARSLGEWSLVHCTVSPGFCFDDFELIAGDGRADRGPTPQVG
;
A
#
# COMPACT_ATOMS: atom_id res chain seq x y z
N MET A 1 -27.18 -3.90 17.92
CA MET A 1 -26.40 -4.37 16.75
C MET A 1 -25.52 -3.24 16.26
N SER A 2 -24.21 -3.43 16.28
CA SER A 2 -23.31 -2.47 15.69
C SER A 2 -23.45 -2.53 14.16
N GLN A 3 -23.83 -1.42 13.55
CA GLN A 3 -23.84 -1.34 12.09
C GLN A 3 -22.39 -1.35 11.60
N VAL A 4 -22.11 -2.24 10.63
CA VAL A 4 -20.81 -2.24 9.95
C VAL A 4 -20.72 -0.95 9.12
N SER A 5 -19.68 -0.16 9.34
CA SER A 5 -19.45 1.06 8.58
C SER A 5 -19.27 0.74 7.10
N THR A 6 -19.86 1.55 6.24
CA THR A 6 -19.64 1.46 4.80
C THR A 6 -18.31 2.15 4.42
N SER A 7 -17.75 1.80 3.27
CA SER A 7 -16.54 2.49 2.78
C SER A 7 -16.78 3.99 2.63
N LYS A 8 -17.96 4.42 2.18
CA LYS A 8 -18.30 5.84 2.06
C LYS A 8 -18.28 6.57 3.41
N GLN A 9 -18.80 5.91 4.46
CA GLN A 9 -18.77 6.47 5.83
C GLN A 9 -17.34 6.61 6.32
N LEU A 10 -16.48 5.61 6.08
CA LEU A 10 -15.09 5.65 6.49
C LEU A 10 -14.31 6.74 5.76
N ILE A 11 -14.53 6.90 4.45
CA ILE A 11 -13.90 7.97 3.67
C ILE A 11 -14.23 9.33 4.29
N ARG A 12 -15.49 9.55 4.65
CA ARG A 12 -15.94 10.79 5.27
C ARG A 12 -15.40 10.96 6.70
N ASP A 13 -15.55 9.94 7.53
CA ASP A 13 -15.22 10.02 8.96
C ASP A 13 -13.72 10.14 9.20
N LEU A 14 -12.92 9.47 8.37
CA LEU A 14 -11.46 9.52 8.43
C LEU A 14 -10.87 10.61 7.53
N GLN A 15 -11.70 11.35 6.82
CA GLN A 15 -11.26 12.41 5.90
C GLN A 15 -10.25 11.91 4.86
N LEU A 16 -10.56 10.76 4.26
CA LEU A 16 -9.70 10.15 3.25
C LEU A 16 -9.87 10.85 1.90
N GLN A 17 -8.81 10.89 1.11
CA GLN A 17 -8.80 11.41 -0.24
C GLN A 17 -8.33 10.35 -1.23
N PRO A 18 -8.69 10.46 -2.52
CA PRO A 18 -8.25 9.48 -3.50
C PRO A 18 -6.72 9.38 -3.59
N HIS A 19 -6.21 8.15 -3.68
CA HIS A 19 -4.80 7.88 -3.89
C HIS A 19 -4.53 7.67 -5.39
N PRO A 20 -3.37 8.13 -5.92
CA PRO A 20 -3.03 7.91 -7.33
C PRO A 20 -3.02 6.45 -7.78
N GLU A 21 -2.71 5.50 -6.88
CA GLU A 21 -2.73 4.07 -7.17
C GLU A 21 -4.13 3.46 -7.17
N GLY A 22 -5.13 4.19 -6.74
CA GLY A 22 -6.48 3.71 -6.42
C GLY A 22 -6.66 3.58 -4.92
N GLY A 23 -7.93 3.49 -4.48
CA GLY A 23 -8.25 3.54 -3.06
C GLY A 23 -8.19 4.96 -2.49
N PHE A 24 -8.27 5.04 -1.17
CA PHE A 24 -8.37 6.30 -0.45
C PHE A 24 -7.40 6.31 0.72
N TYR A 25 -6.82 7.47 1.04
CA TYR A 25 -5.79 7.54 2.06
C TYR A 25 -5.79 8.86 2.82
N ARG A 26 -5.12 8.83 3.97
CA ARG A 26 -4.77 10.02 4.75
C ARG A 26 -3.39 9.79 5.35
N GLU A 27 -2.51 10.78 5.27
CA GLU A 27 -1.24 10.72 5.99
C GLU A 27 -1.49 11.01 7.47
N CYS A 28 -1.19 10.02 8.32
CA CYS A 28 -1.40 10.12 9.76
C CYS A 28 -0.18 10.65 10.48
N HIS A 29 1.00 10.35 9.96
CA HIS A 29 2.26 10.70 10.62
C HIS A 29 3.36 10.90 9.58
N ARG A 30 4.16 11.92 9.82
CA ARG A 30 5.42 12.16 9.10
C ARG A 30 6.45 12.55 10.15
N SER A 31 7.48 11.72 10.31
CA SER A 31 8.54 11.96 11.30
C SER A 31 9.25 13.28 11.01
N ALA A 32 9.51 14.04 12.07
CA ALA A 32 10.35 15.23 11.98
C ALA A 32 11.84 14.88 11.89
N VAL A 33 12.20 13.64 12.22
CA VAL A 33 13.58 13.17 12.12
C VAL A 33 13.92 12.97 10.63
N LEU A 34 15.04 13.55 10.19
CA LEU A 34 15.50 13.41 8.82
C LEU A 34 16.63 12.39 8.77
N VAL A 35 16.63 11.59 7.71
CA VAL A 35 17.68 10.60 7.45
C VAL A 35 18.22 10.82 6.03
N GLN A 36 19.49 10.49 5.84
CA GLN A 36 20.11 10.51 4.53
C GLN A 36 20.20 9.07 4.01
N ARG A 37 19.64 8.83 2.82
CA ARG A 37 19.74 7.53 2.17
C ARG A 37 21.12 7.33 1.56
N SER A 38 21.45 6.06 1.27
CA SER A 38 22.72 5.71 0.64
C SER A 38 22.90 6.36 -0.74
N ASP A 39 21.80 6.72 -1.43
CA ASP A 39 21.82 7.42 -2.72
C ASP A 39 22.02 8.95 -2.56
N GLY A 40 22.19 9.44 -1.33
CA GLY A 40 22.38 10.85 -1.03
C GLY A 40 21.11 11.65 -0.84
N GLN A 41 19.93 11.06 -1.09
CA GLN A 41 18.67 11.74 -0.90
C GLN A 41 18.30 11.84 0.57
N GLN A 42 17.78 13.00 0.98
CA GLN A 42 17.26 13.20 2.33
C GLN A 42 15.76 12.88 2.36
N ARG A 43 15.33 12.15 3.40
CA ARG A 43 13.93 11.80 3.62
C ARG A 43 13.58 11.92 5.10
N HIS A 44 12.30 12.07 5.42
CA HIS A 44 11.82 11.87 6.79
C HIS A 44 12.05 10.42 7.20
N ALA A 45 12.26 10.15 8.48
CA ALA A 45 12.60 8.79 8.94
C ALA A 45 11.50 7.77 8.63
N CYS A 46 10.23 8.18 8.74
CA CYS A 46 9.10 7.33 8.35
C CYS A 46 7.86 8.17 8.08
N THR A 47 6.92 7.60 7.34
CA THR A 47 5.55 8.10 7.17
C THR A 47 4.58 6.96 7.42
N VAL A 48 3.37 7.30 7.88
CA VAL A 48 2.27 6.35 8.07
C VAL A 48 1.03 6.92 7.44
N ILE A 49 0.32 6.11 6.67
CA ILE A 49 -0.97 6.46 6.11
C ILE A 49 -2.05 5.48 6.59
N ASP A 50 -3.28 5.99 6.74
CA ASP A 50 -4.47 5.15 6.65
C ASP A 50 -4.74 4.91 5.17
N PHE A 51 -5.02 3.67 4.78
CA PHE A 51 -5.31 3.32 3.40
C PHE A 51 -6.53 2.41 3.34
N LEU A 52 -7.53 2.80 2.55
CA LEU A 52 -8.79 2.09 2.42
C LEU A 52 -8.95 1.59 0.99
N LEU A 53 -9.23 0.30 0.86
CA LEU A 53 -9.59 -0.32 -0.41
C LEU A 53 -11.04 -0.79 -0.35
N PRO A 54 -11.96 -0.10 -1.05
CA PRO A 54 -13.34 -0.59 -1.21
C PRO A 54 -13.41 -1.84 -2.08
N ALA A 55 -14.54 -2.55 -2.01
CA ALA A 55 -14.80 -3.71 -2.87
C ALA A 55 -14.62 -3.35 -4.35
N GLY A 56 -13.96 -4.22 -5.10
CA GLY A 56 -13.77 -4.06 -6.53
C GLY A 56 -12.67 -3.06 -6.92
N VAL A 57 -12.08 -2.36 -5.96
CA VAL A 57 -10.97 -1.44 -6.23
C VAL A 57 -9.65 -2.20 -6.07
N VAL A 58 -8.88 -2.26 -7.14
CA VAL A 58 -7.54 -2.85 -7.13
C VAL A 58 -6.54 -1.70 -7.19
N SER A 59 -5.60 -1.65 -6.24
CA SER A 59 -4.53 -0.69 -6.33
C SER A 59 -3.63 -1.04 -7.52
N ALA A 60 -3.34 -0.05 -8.37
CA ALA A 60 -2.51 -0.26 -9.54
C ALA A 60 -1.09 -0.71 -9.11
N TRP A 61 -0.43 -1.48 -9.97
CA TRP A 61 0.95 -1.87 -9.71
C TRP A 61 1.81 -0.63 -9.54
N HIS A 62 2.49 -0.56 -8.40
CA HIS A 62 3.34 0.57 -8.03
C HIS A 62 4.51 0.09 -7.19
N ARG A 63 5.51 0.95 -7.05
CA ARG A 63 6.63 0.71 -6.13
C ARG A 63 7.14 2.01 -5.54
N VAL A 64 7.85 1.87 -4.42
CA VAL A 64 8.52 2.98 -3.78
C VAL A 64 10.02 2.71 -3.83
N LEU A 65 10.76 3.56 -4.50
CA LEU A 65 12.21 3.40 -4.64
C LEU A 65 12.91 3.80 -3.34
N GLY A 66 13.84 2.96 -2.92
CA GLY A 66 14.73 3.25 -1.80
C GLY A 66 14.08 3.22 -0.42
N ALA A 67 12.88 2.68 -0.28
CA ALA A 67 12.17 2.60 1.00
C ALA A 67 11.41 1.29 1.13
N ASP A 68 11.41 0.74 2.34
CA ASP A 68 10.56 -0.40 2.68
C ASP A 68 9.16 0.07 3.05
N GLU A 69 8.16 -0.73 2.75
CA GLU A 69 6.78 -0.48 3.15
C GLU A 69 6.22 -1.64 3.94
N ILE A 70 5.60 -1.36 5.08
CA ILE A 70 4.95 -2.36 5.92
C ILE A 70 3.46 -2.06 5.92
N TRP A 71 2.67 -3.07 5.56
CA TRP A 71 1.22 -3.04 5.58
C TRP A 71 0.73 -3.70 6.87
N HIS A 72 -0.10 -3.00 7.64
CA HIS A 72 -0.71 -3.53 8.87
C HIS A 72 -2.22 -3.59 8.69
N TYR A 73 -2.81 -4.73 8.95
CA TYR A 73 -4.28 -4.86 9.01
C TYR A 73 -4.83 -4.02 10.16
N SER A 74 -5.91 -3.29 9.88
CA SER A 74 -6.61 -2.49 10.89
C SER A 74 -8.07 -2.93 11.06
N ALA A 75 -8.85 -2.98 9.99
CA ALA A 75 -10.28 -3.30 10.09
C ALA A 75 -10.83 -3.78 8.74
N GLY A 76 -12.02 -4.34 8.80
CA GLY A 76 -12.75 -4.78 7.61
C GLY A 76 -12.37 -6.17 7.14
N ALA A 77 -12.57 -6.43 5.85
CA ALA A 77 -12.25 -7.71 5.26
C ALA A 77 -10.75 -7.93 5.15
N PRO A 78 -10.30 -9.20 5.12
CA PRO A 78 -8.92 -9.50 4.74
C PRO A 78 -8.57 -8.91 3.38
N LEU A 79 -7.30 -8.68 3.18
CA LEU A 79 -6.76 -8.07 1.97
C LEU A 79 -5.79 -9.04 1.31
N GLU A 80 -5.83 -9.10 -0.02
CA GLU A 80 -4.83 -9.80 -0.80
C GLU A 80 -3.81 -8.79 -1.29
N LEU A 81 -2.53 -9.05 -0.98
CA LEU A 81 -1.41 -8.21 -1.37
C LEU A 81 -0.51 -9.00 -2.30
N LEU A 82 -0.25 -8.45 -3.48
CA LEU A 82 0.67 -9.02 -4.44
C LEU A 82 1.99 -8.25 -4.38
N ARG A 83 3.09 -8.96 -4.44
CA ARG A 83 4.41 -8.34 -4.55
C ARG A 83 5.25 -9.05 -5.59
N GLN A 84 6.12 -8.29 -6.23
CA GLN A 84 7.01 -8.81 -7.27
C GLN A 84 8.32 -8.06 -7.24
N GLN A 85 9.42 -8.79 -7.12
CA GLN A 85 10.72 -8.24 -7.42
C GLN A 85 10.86 -8.11 -8.94
N SER A 86 11.49 -7.03 -9.41
CA SER A 86 11.61 -6.76 -10.84
C SER A 86 12.14 -7.99 -11.59
N GLY A 87 11.36 -8.49 -12.55
CA GLY A 87 11.68 -9.70 -13.30
C GLY A 87 11.41 -11.02 -12.57
N GLY A 88 10.90 -10.97 -11.34
CA GLY A 88 10.61 -12.16 -10.52
C GLY A 88 9.18 -12.66 -10.66
N VAL A 89 8.88 -13.71 -9.90
CA VAL A 89 7.54 -14.28 -9.80
C VAL A 89 6.67 -13.40 -8.91
N VAL A 90 5.40 -13.27 -9.25
CA VAL A 90 4.42 -12.60 -8.39
C VAL A 90 4.10 -13.50 -7.20
N GLU A 91 4.30 -12.98 -5.99
CA GLU A 91 3.91 -13.64 -4.75
C GLU A 91 2.56 -13.10 -4.30
N THR A 92 1.68 -13.99 -3.83
CA THR A 92 0.38 -13.63 -3.26
C THR A 92 0.46 -13.76 -1.75
N LEU A 93 0.15 -12.66 -1.05
CA LEU A 93 0.21 -12.57 0.41
C LEU A 93 -1.18 -12.26 0.94
N GLU A 94 -1.48 -12.76 2.13
CA GLU A 94 -2.70 -12.42 2.86
C GLU A 94 -2.38 -11.48 4.01
N LEU A 95 -3.33 -10.60 4.30
CA LEU A 95 -3.28 -9.65 5.40
C LEU A 95 -4.67 -9.57 6.01
N GLY A 96 -4.78 -9.83 7.30
CA GLY A 96 -6.10 -9.87 7.93
C GLY A 96 -6.02 -9.95 9.45
N PRO A 97 -7.17 -10.19 10.11
CA PRO A 97 -7.19 -10.31 11.56
C PRO A 97 -6.48 -11.59 12.01
N PHE A 98 -5.80 -11.51 13.16
CA PHE A 98 -5.20 -12.70 13.78
C PHE A 98 -6.24 -13.84 13.86
N PRO A 99 -5.88 -15.13 13.56
CA PRO A 99 -4.53 -15.67 13.34
C PRO A 99 -3.99 -15.54 11.91
N GLN A 100 -4.66 -14.85 10.99
CA GLN A 100 -4.05 -14.52 9.71
C GLN A 100 -2.85 -13.59 9.93
N PRO A 101 -1.91 -13.51 8.98
CA PRO A 101 -0.85 -12.51 9.07
C PRO A 101 -1.45 -11.11 9.20
N THR A 102 -1.06 -10.40 10.26
CA THR A 102 -1.56 -9.04 10.54
C THR A 102 -0.69 -7.95 9.93
N TRP A 103 0.45 -8.33 9.38
CA TRP A 103 1.34 -7.41 8.67
C TRP A 103 2.11 -8.13 7.57
N GLN A 104 2.53 -7.36 6.56
CA GLN A 104 3.34 -7.85 5.47
C GLN A 104 4.37 -6.78 5.09
N LEU A 105 5.53 -7.22 4.61
CA LEU A 105 6.62 -6.35 4.19
C LEU A 105 6.74 -6.33 2.67
N ILE A 106 6.82 -5.14 2.10
CA ILE A 106 7.25 -4.90 0.72
C ILE A 106 8.62 -4.22 0.82
N LYS A 107 9.66 -4.91 0.39
CA LYS A 107 11.00 -4.35 0.42
C LYS A 107 11.15 -3.24 -0.61
N ALA A 108 12.14 -2.36 -0.38
CA ALA A 108 12.47 -1.29 -1.32
C ALA A 108 12.52 -1.81 -2.76
N ASP A 109 11.95 -1.05 -3.67
CA ASP A 109 11.94 -1.29 -5.12
C ASP A 109 11.05 -2.45 -5.58
N GLN A 110 10.44 -3.23 -4.68
CA GLN A 110 9.49 -4.27 -5.06
C GLN A 110 8.18 -3.65 -5.56
N TRP A 111 7.63 -4.26 -6.59
CA TRP A 111 6.30 -3.91 -7.11
C TRP A 111 5.22 -4.51 -6.21
N GLN A 112 4.11 -3.80 -6.06
CA GLN A 112 3.00 -4.20 -5.22
C GLN A 112 1.66 -3.79 -5.82
N SER A 113 0.63 -4.57 -5.50
CA SER A 113 -0.76 -4.34 -5.85
C SER A 113 -1.64 -5.01 -4.79
N ALA A 114 -2.81 -4.47 -4.51
CA ALA A 114 -3.66 -5.01 -3.46
C ALA A 114 -5.14 -4.88 -3.80
N ARG A 115 -5.95 -5.74 -3.20
CA ARG A 115 -7.41 -5.66 -3.27
C ARG A 115 -8.04 -6.18 -1.99
N SER A 116 -9.18 -5.62 -1.62
CA SER A 116 -9.99 -6.17 -0.53
C SER A 116 -10.64 -7.47 -0.96
N LEU A 117 -10.72 -8.43 -0.05
CA LEU A 117 -11.46 -9.68 -0.27
C LEU A 117 -12.91 -9.59 0.19
N GLY A 118 -13.40 -8.42 0.53
CA GLY A 118 -14.77 -8.18 0.94
C GLY A 118 -15.25 -6.80 0.54
N GLU A 119 -16.11 -6.21 1.37
CA GLU A 119 -16.71 -4.91 1.07
C GLU A 119 -15.70 -3.77 1.16
N TRP A 120 -14.76 -3.86 2.07
CA TRP A 120 -13.64 -2.93 2.21
C TRP A 120 -12.59 -3.50 3.16
N SER A 121 -11.36 -3.04 3.00
CA SER A 121 -10.25 -3.30 3.92
C SER A 121 -9.58 -2.00 4.29
N LEU A 122 -9.32 -1.80 5.58
CA LEU A 122 -8.58 -0.66 6.10
C LEU A 122 -7.25 -1.14 6.66
N VAL A 123 -6.19 -0.52 6.22
CA VAL A 123 -4.82 -0.86 6.62
C VAL A 123 -4.05 0.39 7.01
N HIS A 124 -2.94 0.21 7.71
CA HIS A 124 -1.94 1.25 7.91
C HIS A 124 -0.71 0.87 7.10
N CYS A 125 -0.20 1.79 6.30
CA CYS A 125 1.03 1.59 5.54
C CYS A 125 2.12 2.49 6.10
N THR A 126 3.22 1.88 6.56
CA THR A 126 4.40 2.59 7.06
C THR A 126 5.50 2.50 6.03
N VAL A 127 6.05 3.62 5.62
CA VAL A 127 7.17 3.71 4.68
C VAL A 127 8.39 4.26 5.40
N SER A 128 9.52 3.57 5.27
CA SER A 128 10.77 3.99 5.91
C SER A 128 11.97 3.67 5.00
N PRO A 129 12.82 4.68 4.68
CA PRO A 129 12.64 6.11 4.92
C PRO A 129 11.32 6.64 4.35
N GLY A 130 10.84 7.77 4.88
CA GLY A 130 9.50 8.27 4.63
C GLY A 130 9.13 8.47 3.17
N PHE A 131 7.85 8.36 2.88
CA PHE A 131 7.32 8.46 1.52
C PHE A 131 7.55 9.84 0.91
N CYS A 132 7.98 9.83 -0.35
CA CYS A 132 8.07 10.99 -1.21
C CYS A 132 7.56 10.59 -2.61
N PHE A 133 6.70 11.41 -3.21
CA PHE A 133 6.18 11.10 -4.55
C PHE A 133 7.28 11.01 -5.61
N ASP A 134 8.45 11.63 -5.38
CA ASP A 134 9.60 11.48 -6.27
C ASP A 134 10.09 10.03 -6.36
N ASP A 135 9.84 9.22 -5.34
CA ASP A 135 10.22 7.82 -5.29
C ASP A 135 9.12 6.87 -5.79
N PHE A 136 7.95 7.40 -6.09
CA PHE A 136 6.77 6.62 -6.44
C PHE A 136 6.72 6.38 -7.94
N GLU A 137 6.64 5.10 -8.32
CA GLU A 137 6.44 4.69 -9.71
C GLU A 137 5.14 3.93 -9.84
N LEU A 138 4.34 4.31 -10.81
CA LEU A 138 3.04 3.74 -11.10
C LEU A 138 3.05 3.15 -12.51
N ILE A 139 2.57 1.91 -12.65
CA ILE A 139 2.31 1.35 -13.95
C ILE A 139 0.84 1.61 -14.29
N ALA A 140 0.60 2.32 -15.39
CA ALA A 140 -0.72 2.45 -15.95
C ALA A 140 -1.16 1.06 -16.44
N GLY A 141 -1.94 0.36 -15.60
CA GLY A 141 -2.34 -1.01 -15.89
C GLY A 141 -3.57 -1.08 -16.76
N ASP A 142 -3.74 -2.23 -17.41
CA ASP A 142 -4.95 -2.64 -18.11
C ASP A 142 -6.03 -3.17 -17.14
N GLY A 143 -5.88 -2.93 -15.83
CA GLY A 143 -6.78 -3.40 -14.80
C GLY A 143 -6.63 -4.87 -14.41
N ARG A 144 -5.58 -5.52 -14.87
CA ARG A 144 -5.32 -6.94 -14.53
C ARG A 144 -4.30 -7.03 -13.40
N ALA A 145 -4.80 -7.21 -12.19
CA ALA A 145 -3.98 -7.30 -10.99
C ALA A 145 -3.12 -8.56 -10.91
N ASP A 146 -3.43 -9.57 -11.71
CA ASP A 146 -2.74 -10.86 -11.72
C ASP A 146 -1.46 -10.87 -12.55
N ARG A 147 -1.19 -9.79 -13.28
CA ARG A 147 0.02 -9.67 -14.09
C ARG A 147 0.91 -8.59 -13.51
N GLY A 148 1.97 -9.03 -12.86
CA GLY A 148 3.02 -8.11 -12.44
C GLY A 148 3.64 -7.36 -13.61
N PRO A 149 4.43 -6.32 -13.30
CA PRO A 149 5.13 -5.55 -14.32
C PRO A 149 5.96 -6.42 -15.24
N THR A 150 5.94 -6.10 -16.55
CA THR A 150 6.80 -6.76 -17.51
C THR A 150 8.26 -6.53 -17.12
N PRO A 151 9.13 -7.57 -17.14
CA PRO A 151 10.53 -7.38 -16.90
C PRO A 151 11.09 -6.33 -17.87
N GLN A 152 11.75 -5.31 -17.32
CA GLN A 152 12.48 -4.39 -18.18
C GLN A 152 13.69 -5.13 -18.76
N VAL A 153 13.69 -5.30 -20.07
CA VAL A 153 14.87 -5.72 -20.79
C VAL A 153 15.78 -4.49 -20.84
N GLY A 154 16.67 -4.42 -19.86
CA GLY A 154 17.67 -3.34 -19.79
C GLY A 154 18.96 -3.76 -20.41
#